data_b68012f527774b23e9aad55cbbafc020
#
_entry.id   b68012f527774b23e9aad55cbbafc020
#
_cell.length_a   1.000
_cell.length_b   1.000
_cell.length_c   1.000
_cell.angle_alpha   90.00
_cell.angle_beta   90.00
_cell.angle_gamma   90.00
#
_symmetry.space_group_name_H-M   'P 1'
#
loop_
_entity.id
_entity.type
_entity.pdbx_description
1 polymer ?
#
loop_
_entity_poly.entity_id
_entity_poly.type
_entity_poly.pdbx_seq_one_letter_code
_entity_poly.pdbx_strand_id
1 'polypeptide(L)'
;MTLAKGDIVGGCRVVRLLGTGGMGTVYEVERTDGGGGRYALKVFTRDHGDVDALRRRFLAEGKALQLLRHPNLLRVHELGEDAAIGLPYFVMDLVLGADGGVRTLADVEPGSVDEAHIARWYNQARSALEYIHAQGVVHRDVKLSNILINADGDAVLGDFGIARFTDVELRRELDVETTLEAVDADSRKVMGSVMYLAPELRRGEKATPASDAYALGVTFYRLLTGTWYEPGPVADGLIAEFGREWIRALRRILSAAPSARLPIPSVDLSRRPAKSRWLVVAVCAAVTAQIAAGVYMWMAGRMPRAAKPQAVHEYSFDQFFPSHTEQPQK
;
A
#
# COMPACT_ATOMS: atom_id res chain seq x y z
N MET A 1 -0.52 27.88 1.95
CA MET A 1 -1.79 28.58 2.27
C MET A 1 -2.78 27.53 2.76
N THR A 2 -3.38 27.72 3.93
CA THR A 2 -4.37 26.79 4.51
C THR A 2 -5.71 27.53 4.57
N LEU A 3 -6.76 26.88 4.01
CA LEU A 3 -8.12 27.45 4.05
C LEU A 3 -8.72 27.23 5.44
N ALA A 4 -9.48 28.23 5.91
CA ALA A 4 -10.22 28.18 7.16
C ALA A 4 -11.66 27.67 6.93
N LYS A 5 -12.30 27.19 8.01
CA LYS A 5 -13.73 26.87 7.99
C LYS A 5 -14.55 28.09 7.57
N GLY A 6 -15.39 27.90 6.55
CA GLY A 6 -16.24 28.95 5.97
C GLY A 6 -15.68 29.59 4.71
N ASP A 7 -14.39 29.44 4.39
CA ASP A 7 -13.82 29.91 3.12
C ASP A 7 -14.54 29.28 1.94
N ILE A 8 -14.62 30.00 0.84
CA ILE A 8 -15.28 29.54 -0.39
C ILE A 8 -14.25 29.43 -1.50
N VAL A 9 -14.15 28.25 -2.11
CA VAL A 9 -13.28 27.95 -3.25
C VAL A 9 -14.07 27.13 -4.27
N GLY A 10 -14.07 27.55 -5.52
CA GLY A 10 -14.79 26.83 -6.59
C GLY A 10 -16.29 26.65 -6.29
N GLY A 11 -16.95 27.63 -5.67
CA GLY A 11 -18.37 27.52 -5.29
C GLY A 11 -18.63 26.48 -4.17
N CYS A 12 -17.61 26.07 -3.44
CA CYS A 12 -17.70 25.14 -2.32
C CYS A 12 -17.24 25.82 -1.04
N ARG A 13 -18.02 25.67 0.05
CA ARG A 13 -17.71 26.19 1.38
C ARG A 13 -16.95 25.15 2.20
N VAL A 14 -15.81 25.51 2.74
CA VAL A 14 -14.98 24.65 3.60
C VAL A 14 -15.69 24.35 4.92
N VAL A 15 -15.84 23.08 5.23
CA VAL A 15 -16.39 22.56 6.50
C VAL A 15 -15.26 22.24 7.48
N ARG A 16 -14.29 21.41 7.04
CA ARG A 16 -13.13 21.02 7.84
C ARG A 16 -11.98 20.54 6.96
N LEU A 17 -10.78 20.53 7.52
CA LEU A 17 -9.61 19.88 6.94
C LEU A 17 -9.77 18.35 7.04
N LEU A 18 -9.48 17.62 5.94
CA LEU A 18 -9.42 16.16 5.92
C LEU A 18 -7.98 15.64 5.95
N GLY A 19 -7.05 16.33 5.27
CA GLY A 19 -5.65 15.94 5.24
C GLY A 19 -4.78 16.88 4.42
N THR A 20 -3.48 16.81 4.67
CA THR A 20 -2.46 17.55 3.91
C THR A 20 -1.42 16.58 3.38
N GLY A 21 -1.08 16.71 2.11
CA GLY A 21 -0.07 15.90 1.43
C GLY A 21 0.91 16.76 0.64
N GLY A 22 1.94 16.15 0.07
CA GLY A 22 2.96 16.85 -0.72
C GLY A 22 2.41 17.56 -1.97
N MET A 23 1.25 17.15 -2.48
CA MET A 23 0.63 17.72 -3.69
C MET A 23 -0.51 18.68 -3.40
N GLY A 24 -0.89 18.87 -2.16
CA GLY A 24 -2.00 19.75 -1.82
C GLY A 24 -2.70 19.37 -0.52
N THR A 25 -3.75 20.10 -0.24
CA THR A 25 -4.56 19.96 0.97
C THR A 25 -5.98 19.58 0.58
N VAL A 26 -6.56 18.63 1.30
CA VAL A 26 -7.93 18.12 1.07
C VAL A 26 -8.84 18.59 2.18
N TYR A 27 -9.98 19.14 1.81
CA TYR A 27 -11.01 19.66 2.71
C TYR A 27 -12.35 18.97 2.46
N GLU A 28 -13.12 18.77 3.51
CA GLU A 28 -14.55 18.52 3.39
C GLU A 28 -15.26 19.83 3.10
N VAL A 29 -16.13 19.82 2.10
CA VAL A 29 -16.83 21.04 1.64
C VAL A 29 -18.31 20.76 1.39
N GLU A 30 -19.11 21.85 1.38
CA GLU A 30 -20.51 21.87 0.99
C GLU A 30 -20.68 22.80 -0.20
N ARG A 31 -21.52 22.43 -1.18
CA ARG A 31 -21.86 23.31 -2.31
C ARG A 31 -22.63 24.52 -1.86
N THR A 32 -22.31 25.70 -2.42
CA THR A 32 -22.99 26.96 -2.10
C THR A 32 -24.20 27.24 -2.99
N ASP A 33 -24.41 26.46 -4.06
CA ASP A 33 -25.52 26.60 -5.03
C ASP A 33 -26.86 26.03 -4.52
N GLY A 34 -26.93 25.56 -3.28
CA GLY A 34 -28.14 24.99 -2.66
C GLY A 34 -28.46 23.56 -3.09
N GLY A 35 -27.65 22.96 -3.94
CA GLY A 35 -27.82 21.54 -4.37
C GLY A 35 -27.64 20.51 -3.28
N GLY A 36 -27.17 20.93 -2.11
CA GLY A 36 -26.88 20.05 -0.97
C GLY A 36 -25.82 18.99 -1.30
N GLY A 37 -25.24 18.38 -0.30
CA GLY A 37 -24.24 17.33 -0.48
C GLY A 37 -22.86 17.78 -0.05
N ARG A 38 -22.14 16.81 0.54
CA ARG A 38 -20.77 16.99 0.98
C ARG A 38 -19.82 16.35 -0.02
N TYR A 39 -18.72 17.04 -0.24
CA TYR A 39 -17.69 16.66 -1.19
C TYR A 39 -16.32 16.79 -0.55
N ALA A 40 -15.32 16.22 -1.17
CA ALA A 40 -13.92 16.51 -0.90
C ALA A 40 -13.39 17.51 -1.92
N LEU A 41 -12.74 18.57 -1.46
CA LEU A 41 -12.06 19.57 -2.27
C LEU A 41 -10.55 19.41 -2.08
N LYS A 42 -9.83 19.04 -3.13
CA LYS A 42 -8.37 19.03 -3.13
C LYS A 42 -7.86 20.30 -3.78
N VAL A 43 -7.12 21.10 -3.01
CA VAL A 43 -6.47 22.34 -3.49
C VAL A 43 -4.97 22.06 -3.58
N PHE A 44 -4.38 22.40 -4.73
CA PHE A 44 -2.95 22.16 -4.95
C PHE A 44 -2.10 23.27 -4.35
N THR A 45 -0.87 22.91 -3.92
CA THR A 45 0.10 23.88 -3.39
C THR A 45 1.06 24.35 -4.47
N ARG A 46 1.64 25.55 -4.29
CA ARG A 46 2.55 26.20 -5.26
C ARG A 46 4.01 25.72 -5.15
N ASP A 47 4.33 24.85 -4.22
CA ASP A 47 5.72 24.67 -3.75
C ASP A 47 6.61 23.81 -4.65
N HIS A 48 6.16 23.41 -5.85
CA HIS A 48 6.92 22.50 -6.69
C HIS A 48 7.06 22.97 -8.15
N GLY A 49 8.20 23.54 -8.50
CA GLY A 49 8.70 23.67 -9.87
C GLY A 49 7.95 24.65 -10.79
N ASP A 50 7.87 24.34 -12.09
CA ASP A 50 7.15 25.15 -13.09
C ASP A 50 5.63 24.97 -12.92
N VAL A 51 5.05 25.89 -12.15
CA VAL A 51 3.62 25.94 -11.81
C VAL A 51 2.74 25.95 -13.08
N ASP A 52 3.17 26.63 -14.13
CA ASP A 52 2.39 26.75 -15.38
C ASP A 52 2.37 25.45 -16.19
N ALA A 53 3.48 24.70 -16.22
CA ALA A 53 3.52 23.40 -16.86
C ALA A 53 2.69 22.37 -16.08
N LEU A 54 2.79 22.37 -14.76
CA LEU A 54 1.99 21.54 -13.87
C LEU A 54 0.50 21.82 -14.04
N ARG A 55 0.11 23.10 -14.08
CA ARG A 55 -1.25 23.56 -14.28
C ARG A 55 -1.82 23.10 -15.63
N ARG A 56 -1.09 23.28 -16.74
CA ARG A 56 -1.54 22.82 -18.07
C ARG A 56 -1.81 21.32 -18.11
N ARG A 57 -0.93 20.52 -17.52
CA ARG A 57 -1.09 19.06 -17.44
C ARG A 57 -2.27 18.68 -16.57
N PHE A 58 -2.38 19.28 -15.41
CA PHE A 58 -3.49 19.09 -14.48
C PHE A 58 -4.85 19.34 -15.18
N LEU A 59 -4.98 20.43 -15.91
CA LEU A 59 -6.22 20.76 -16.63
C LEU A 59 -6.49 19.79 -17.79
N ALA A 60 -5.45 19.35 -18.51
CA ALA A 60 -5.59 18.43 -19.63
C ALA A 60 -5.95 16.99 -19.18
N GLU A 61 -5.24 16.46 -18.19
CA GLU A 61 -5.47 15.11 -17.67
C GLU A 61 -6.72 15.06 -16.77
N GLY A 62 -7.01 16.11 -16.01
CA GLY A 62 -8.18 16.21 -15.13
C GLY A 62 -9.52 16.09 -15.86
N LYS A 63 -9.62 16.58 -17.10
CA LYS A 63 -10.82 16.42 -17.92
C LYS A 63 -11.17 14.95 -18.20
N ALA A 64 -10.16 14.11 -18.41
CA ALA A 64 -10.37 12.68 -18.59
C ALA A 64 -10.94 12.03 -17.32
N LEU A 65 -10.49 12.45 -16.14
CA LEU A 65 -10.95 11.91 -14.86
C LEU A 65 -12.42 12.22 -14.58
N GLN A 66 -12.92 13.38 -15.05
CA GLN A 66 -14.33 13.72 -14.89
C GLN A 66 -15.29 12.77 -15.63
N LEU A 67 -14.79 12.05 -16.65
CA LEU A 67 -15.58 11.09 -17.43
C LEU A 67 -15.59 9.69 -16.83
N LEU A 68 -14.66 9.40 -15.93
CA LEU A 68 -14.53 8.07 -15.33
C LEU A 68 -15.66 7.79 -14.32
N ARG A 69 -16.25 6.59 -14.43
CA ARG A 69 -17.33 6.13 -13.57
C ARG A 69 -17.13 4.65 -13.24
N HIS A 70 -16.76 4.36 -12.00
CA HIS A 70 -16.62 2.98 -11.53
C HIS A 70 -16.87 2.93 -10.01
N PRO A 71 -17.56 1.93 -9.45
CA PRO A 71 -17.92 1.88 -8.02
C PRO A 71 -16.73 1.92 -7.08
N ASN A 72 -15.57 1.41 -7.52
CA ASN A 72 -14.35 1.37 -6.72
C ASN A 72 -13.32 2.42 -7.17
N LEU A 73 -13.76 3.52 -7.80
CA LEU A 73 -12.92 4.62 -8.23
C LEU A 73 -13.48 5.93 -7.71
N LEU A 74 -12.63 6.74 -7.10
CA LEU A 74 -12.99 8.05 -6.59
C LEU A 74 -13.39 8.95 -7.77
N ARG A 75 -14.65 9.40 -7.77
CA ARG A 75 -15.19 10.23 -8.84
C ARG A 75 -14.77 11.67 -8.68
N VAL A 76 -14.25 12.25 -9.75
CA VAL A 76 -14.05 13.70 -9.88
C VAL A 76 -15.29 14.32 -10.51
N HIS A 77 -15.91 15.29 -9.82
CA HIS A 77 -17.12 16.00 -10.27
C HIS A 77 -16.75 17.24 -11.06
N GLU A 78 -15.78 17.99 -10.52
CA GLU A 78 -15.38 19.28 -11.08
C GLU A 78 -13.87 19.46 -10.92
N LEU A 79 -13.30 20.13 -11.89
CA LEU A 79 -11.95 20.64 -11.77
C LEU A 79 -11.97 22.09 -12.22
N GLY A 80 -11.22 22.93 -11.56
CA GLY A 80 -11.15 24.34 -11.86
C GLY A 80 -9.93 25.01 -11.29
N GLU A 81 -9.90 26.30 -11.47
CA GLU A 81 -8.95 27.21 -10.85
C GLU A 81 -9.75 28.32 -10.18
N ASP A 82 -9.47 28.53 -8.92
CA ASP A 82 -10.10 29.59 -8.17
C ASP A 82 -9.33 30.90 -8.36
N ALA A 83 -10.02 31.93 -8.89
CA ALA A 83 -9.41 33.21 -9.22
C ALA A 83 -8.91 33.98 -7.98
N ALA A 84 -9.53 33.78 -6.81
CA ALA A 84 -9.16 34.46 -5.58
C ALA A 84 -7.85 33.93 -4.97
N ILE A 85 -7.65 32.63 -5.02
CA ILE A 85 -6.44 31.98 -4.49
C ILE A 85 -5.39 31.69 -5.58
N GLY A 86 -5.79 31.73 -6.87
CA GLY A 86 -4.95 31.46 -8.02
C GLY A 86 -4.39 30.04 -8.04
N LEU A 87 -5.11 29.07 -7.47
CA LEU A 87 -4.70 27.68 -7.36
C LEU A 87 -5.72 26.73 -8.03
N PRO A 88 -5.24 25.68 -8.68
CA PRO A 88 -6.11 24.65 -9.21
C PRO A 88 -6.71 23.81 -8.08
N TYR A 89 -7.93 23.30 -8.32
CA TYR A 89 -8.65 22.45 -7.38
C TYR A 89 -9.43 21.32 -8.08
N PHE A 90 -9.72 20.27 -7.33
CA PHE A 90 -10.71 19.23 -7.67
C PHE A 90 -11.82 19.20 -6.64
N VAL A 91 -13.06 19.05 -7.13
CA VAL A 91 -14.20 18.60 -6.32
C VAL A 91 -14.45 17.13 -6.65
N MET A 92 -14.46 16.28 -5.64
CA MET A 92 -14.56 14.84 -5.79
C MET A 92 -15.47 14.24 -4.72
N ASP A 93 -15.84 12.97 -4.86
CA ASP A 93 -16.60 12.26 -3.83
C ASP A 93 -15.93 12.38 -2.47
N LEU A 94 -16.75 12.57 -1.43
CA LEU A 94 -16.31 12.47 -0.05
C LEU A 94 -16.43 11.00 0.40
N VAL A 95 -15.31 10.32 0.54
CA VAL A 95 -15.25 8.93 1.01
C VAL A 95 -14.85 8.95 2.47
N LEU A 96 -15.76 8.50 3.34
CA LEU A 96 -15.55 8.39 4.78
C LEU A 96 -15.77 6.95 5.21
N GLY A 97 -15.01 6.49 6.20
CA GLY A 97 -15.23 5.23 6.88
C GLY A 97 -16.47 5.25 7.77
N ALA A 98 -16.80 4.11 8.36
CA ALA A 98 -17.96 3.94 9.24
C ALA A 98 -17.94 4.86 10.48
N ASP A 99 -16.78 5.31 10.90
CA ASP A 99 -16.56 6.25 12.02
C ASP A 99 -16.69 7.73 11.59
N GLY A 100 -16.94 8.01 10.31
CA GLY A 100 -17.01 9.34 9.74
C GLY A 100 -15.65 10.02 9.54
N GLY A 101 -14.54 9.30 9.72
CA GLY A 101 -13.19 9.71 9.41
C GLY A 101 -12.73 9.27 8.02
N VAL A 102 -11.66 9.85 7.51
CA VAL A 102 -10.98 9.34 6.32
C VAL A 102 -10.16 8.12 6.72
N ARG A 103 -10.37 6.99 6.04
CA ARG A 103 -9.64 5.75 6.27
C ARG A 103 -9.09 5.20 4.96
N THR A 104 -7.86 4.74 4.98
CA THR A 104 -7.15 4.16 3.85
C THR A 104 -6.61 2.77 4.20
N LEU A 105 -6.11 2.03 3.21
CA LEU A 105 -5.41 0.77 3.50
C LEU A 105 -4.10 0.97 4.28
N ALA A 106 -3.55 2.19 4.32
CA ALA A 106 -2.37 2.49 5.14
C ALA A 106 -2.66 2.49 6.65
N ASP A 107 -3.94 2.66 7.03
CA ASP A 107 -4.40 2.65 8.43
C ASP A 107 -4.76 1.23 8.91
N VAL A 108 -4.57 0.22 8.06
CA VAL A 108 -4.86 -1.18 8.38
C VAL A 108 -3.59 -1.86 8.86
N GLU A 109 -3.60 -2.33 10.11
CA GLU A 109 -2.50 -3.12 10.66
C GLU A 109 -2.41 -4.49 9.97
N PRO A 110 -1.22 -4.91 9.50
CA PRO A 110 -1.03 -6.23 8.93
C PRO A 110 -1.49 -7.33 9.91
N GLY A 111 -2.27 -8.28 9.39
CA GLY A 111 -2.83 -9.37 10.21
C GLY A 111 -4.06 -9.02 11.04
N SER A 112 -4.49 -7.76 11.10
CA SER A 112 -5.72 -7.33 11.81
C SER A 112 -6.99 -7.66 11.05
N VAL A 113 -6.89 -7.96 9.75
CA VAL A 113 -8.01 -8.24 8.85
C VAL A 113 -7.80 -9.58 8.17
N ASP A 114 -8.87 -10.33 8.00
CA ASP A 114 -8.79 -11.63 7.37
C ASP A 114 -8.46 -11.54 5.86
N GLU A 115 -7.93 -12.62 5.34
CA GLU A 115 -7.47 -12.72 3.96
C GLU A 115 -8.59 -12.56 2.93
N ALA A 116 -9.85 -12.83 3.29
CA ALA A 116 -11.00 -12.67 2.40
C ALA A 116 -11.33 -11.19 2.18
N HIS A 117 -11.26 -10.37 3.25
CA HIS A 117 -11.39 -8.93 3.12
C HIS A 117 -10.26 -8.32 2.27
N ILE A 118 -9.01 -8.75 2.49
CA ILE A 118 -7.87 -8.28 1.70
C ILE A 118 -8.05 -8.66 0.23
N ALA A 119 -8.54 -9.87 -0.07
CA ALA A 119 -8.82 -10.30 -1.44
C ALA A 119 -9.96 -9.50 -2.08
N ARG A 120 -10.99 -9.13 -1.31
CA ARG A 120 -12.06 -8.22 -1.76
C ARG A 120 -11.50 -6.87 -2.16
N TRP A 121 -10.71 -6.22 -1.30
CA TRP A 121 -10.08 -4.94 -1.60
C TRP A 121 -9.14 -4.99 -2.81
N TYR A 122 -8.35 -6.08 -2.90
CA TYR A 122 -7.49 -6.31 -4.07
C TYR A 122 -8.31 -6.35 -5.37
N ASN A 123 -9.38 -7.16 -5.39
CA ASN A 123 -10.19 -7.30 -6.59
C ASN A 123 -10.94 -6.01 -6.95
N GLN A 124 -11.35 -5.23 -5.96
CA GLN A 124 -11.97 -3.92 -6.15
C GLN A 124 -10.99 -2.92 -6.76
N ALA A 125 -9.78 -2.78 -6.19
CA ALA A 125 -8.74 -1.92 -6.73
C ALA A 125 -8.28 -2.37 -8.13
N ARG A 126 -8.14 -3.71 -8.34
CA ARG A 126 -7.85 -4.30 -9.64
C ARG A 126 -8.91 -3.92 -10.68
N SER A 127 -10.19 -4.06 -10.35
CA SER A 127 -11.30 -3.72 -11.25
C SER A 127 -11.30 -2.25 -11.65
N ALA A 128 -11.03 -1.35 -10.68
CA ALA A 128 -10.87 0.07 -10.96
C ALA A 128 -9.70 0.36 -11.90
N LEU A 129 -8.54 -0.30 -11.69
CA LEU A 129 -7.37 -0.16 -12.57
C LEU A 129 -7.66 -0.66 -13.99
N GLU A 130 -8.25 -1.84 -14.13
CA GLU A 130 -8.61 -2.38 -15.45
C GLU A 130 -9.58 -1.46 -16.20
N TYR A 131 -10.54 -0.87 -15.48
CA TYR A 131 -11.47 0.09 -16.04
C TYR A 131 -10.76 1.34 -16.60
N ILE A 132 -9.89 1.99 -15.81
CA ILE A 132 -9.17 3.19 -16.27
C ILE A 132 -8.17 2.87 -17.40
N HIS A 133 -7.52 1.71 -17.33
CA HIS A 133 -6.60 1.26 -18.38
C HIS A 133 -7.32 1.05 -19.72
N ALA A 134 -8.55 0.52 -19.70
CA ALA A 134 -9.39 0.40 -20.90
C ALA A 134 -9.78 1.75 -21.49
N GLN A 135 -9.78 2.83 -20.70
CA GLN A 135 -9.98 4.22 -21.15
C GLN A 135 -8.66 4.94 -21.54
N GLY A 136 -7.54 4.21 -21.58
CA GLY A 136 -6.23 4.76 -21.91
C GLY A 136 -5.60 5.59 -20.78
N VAL A 137 -6.11 5.51 -19.55
CA VAL A 137 -5.62 6.25 -18.40
C VAL A 137 -4.73 5.33 -17.54
N VAL A 138 -3.57 5.83 -17.11
CA VAL A 138 -2.66 5.18 -16.16
C VAL A 138 -2.71 5.93 -14.84
N HIS A 139 -2.83 5.21 -13.72
CA HIS A 139 -3.00 5.81 -12.38
C HIS A 139 -1.72 6.47 -11.85
N ARG A 140 -0.58 5.82 -11.98
CA ARG A 140 0.78 6.27 -11.64
C ARG A 140 1.12 6.42 -10.16
N ASP A 141 0.15 6.31 -9.24
CA ASP A 141 0.41 6.42 -7.78
C ASP A 141 -0.44 5.42 -6.96
N VAL A 142 -0.43 4.15 -7.37
CA VAL A 142 -1.10 3.07 -6.63
C VAL A 142 -0.29 2.74 -5.38
N LYS A 143 -0.90 2.95 -4.20
CA LYS A 143 -0.28 2.66 -2.88
C LYS A 143 -1.34 2.58 -1.79
N LEU A 144 -0.98 2.09 -0.61
CA LEU A 144 -1.91 1.90 0.51
C LEU A 144 -2.68 3.18 0.88
N SER A 145 -2.02 4.34 0.92
CA SER A 145 -2.65 5.61 1.29
C SER A 145 -3.59 6.19 0.23
N ASN A 146 -3.58 5.66 -1.00
CA ASN A 146 -4.44 6.11 -2.10
C ASN A 146 -5.61 5.14 -2.36
N ILE A 147 -5.77 4.12 -1.51
CA ILE A 147 -6.94 3.23 -1.54
C ILE A 147 -7.74 3.51 -0.26
N LEU A 148 -8.84 4.23 -0.41
CA LEU A 148 -9.75 4.58 0.67
C LEU A 148 -10.64 3.40 1.03
N ILE A 149 -11.15 3.38 2.27
CA ILE A 149 -12.14 2.41 2.74
C ILE A 149 -13.42 3.20 3.07
N ASN A 150 -14.51 2.92 2.36
CA ASN A 150 -15.79 3.59 2.59
C ASN A 150 -16.54 3.00 3.81
N ALA A 151 -17.70 3.55 4.13
CA ALA A 151 -18.54 3.12 5.27
C ALA A 151 -19.02 1.66 5.15
N ASP A 152 -19.14 1.12 3.93
CA ASP A 152 -19.52 -0.26 3.65
C ASP A 152 -18.32 -1.23 3.73
N GLY A 153 -17.13 -0.70 4.02
CA GLY A 153 -15.88 -1.46 4.05
C GLY A 153 -15.34 -1.79 2.66
N ASP A 154 -15.79 -1.12 1.60
CA ASP A 154 -15.30 -1.29 0.23
C ASP A 154 -14.08 -0.41 -0.04
N ALA A 155 -13.15 -0.94 -0.84
CA ALA A 155 -12.01 -0.19 -1.33
C ALA A 155 -12.40 0.74 -2.49
N VAL A 156 -11.94 1.99 -2.40
CA VAL A 156 -12.11 3.02 -3.42
C VAL A 156 -10.75 3.56 -3.79
N LEU A 157 -10.32 3.32 -5.03
CA LEU A 157 -9.06 3.83 -5.55
C LEU A 157 -9.18 5.32 -5.83
N GLY A 158 -8.32 6.12 -5.23
CA GLY A 158 -8.30 7.58 -5.36
C GLY A 158 -6.91 8.12 -5.63
N ASP A 159 -6.83 9.41 -5.67
CA ASP A 159 -5.60 10.19 -5.74
C ASP A 159 -4.70 9.84 -6.94
N PHE A 160 -5.23 10.07 -8.15
CA PHE A 160 -4.44 9.94 -9.38
C PHE A 160 -3.15 10.76 -9.31
N GLY A 161 -2.05 10.13 -9.66
CA GLY A 161 -0.72 10.77 -9.71
C GLY A 161 -0.56 11.75 -10.88
N ILE A 162 -1.59 12.56 -11.20
CA ILE A 162 -1.61 13.50 -12.33
C ILE A 162 -0.45 14.50 -12.27
N ALA A 163 -0.08 14.90 -11.07
CA ALA A 163 0.99 15.86 -10.82
C ALA A 163 2.37 15.21 -10.62
N ARG A 164 2.42 13.89 -10.51
CA ARG A 164 3.67 13.16 -10.35
C ARG A 164 4.21 12.82 -11.71
N PHE A 165 5.31 13.19 -12.10
CA PHE A 165 6.11 12.68 -13.21
C PHE A 165 6.06 13.50 -14.49
N THR A 166 6.83 14.55 -14.44
CA THR A 166 7.76 14.75 -15.53
C THR A 166 8.87 13.69 -15.36
N ASP A 167 9.40 13.10 -16.43
CA ASP A 167 10.59 12.23 -16.37
C ASP A 167 11.76 12.88 -15.61
N VAL A 168 11.73 14.22 -15.44
CA VAL A 168 12.71 15.04 -14.71
C VAL A 168 12.48 15.01 -13.19
N GLU A 169 11.21 15.00 -12.72
CA GLU A 169 10.91 14.96 -11.29
C GLU A 169 11.15 13.56 -10.72
N LEU A 170 10.82 12.51 -11.49
CA LEU A 170 11.16 11.15 -11.12
C LEU A 170 12.69 10.97 -11.01
N ARG A 171 13.46 11.54 -11.93
CA ARG A 171 14.92 11.50 -11.84
C ARG A 171 15.45 12.24 -10.62
N ARG A 172 14.88 13.39 -10.26
CA ARG A 172 15.27 14.11 -9.04
C ARG A 172 14.92 13.32 -7.77
N GLU A 173 13.77 12.66 -7.72
CA GLU A 173 13.40 11.79 -6.60
C GLU A 173 14.36 10.58 -6.50
N LEU A 174 14.76 9.99 -7.62
CA LEU A 174 15.74 8.89 -7.65
C LEU A 174 17.17 9.36 -7.33
N ASP A 175 17.57 10.58 -7.74
CA ASP A 175 18.88 11.16 -7.42
C ASP A 175 19.01 11.51 -5.93
N VAL A 176 17.92 11.85 -5.24
CA VAL A 176 17.88 12.07 -3.78
C VAL A 176 18.11 10.77 -3.01
N GLU A 177 17.72 9.60 -3.55
CA GLU A 177 18.04 8.31 -2.91
C GLU A 177 19.54 8.00 -2.86
N THR A 178 20.34 8.56 -3.77
CA THR A 178 21.79 8.33 -3.81
C THR A 178 22.55 9.17 -2.76
N THR A 179 21.91 10.12 -2.09
CA THR A 179 22.49 10.97 -1.05
C THR A 179 21.86 10.72 0.32
N LEU A 180 22.05 9.53 0.88
CA LEU A 180 21.42 9.02 2.10
C LEU A 180 21.90 9.66 3.43
N GLU A 181 22.43 10.86 3.45
CA GLU A 181 22.98 11.47 4.69
C GLU A 181 22.11 12.57 5.35
N ALA A 182 20.94 12.95 4.78
CA ALA A 182 20.05 13.94 5.38
C ALA A 182 18.58 13.53 5.28
N VAL A 183 18.10 12.74 6.23
CA VAL A 183 16.70 12.25 6.25
C VAL A 183 15.83 13.20 7.07
N ASP A 184 15.21 14.19 6.42
CA ASP A 184 14.10 14.98 6.97
C ASP A 184 12.77 14.22 6.86
N ALA A 185 11.75 14.66 7.62
CA ALA A 185 10.41 14.03 7.64
C ALA A 185 9.73 14.00 6.27
N ASP A 186 10.01 14.97 5.40
CA ASP A 186 9.52 15.00 4.00
C ASP A 186 10.24 13.98 3.12
N SER A 187 11.52 13.74 3.35
CA SER A 187 12.29 12.69 2.67
C SER A 187 11.76 11.29 2.94
N ARG A 188 11.20 11.04 4.13
CA ARG A 188 10.54 9.75 4.45
C ARG A 188 9.25 9.51 3.68
N LYS A 189 8.49 10.57 3.34
CA LYS A 189 7.29 10.46 2.50
C LYS A 189 7.63 10.17 1.04
N VAL A 190 8.68 10.81 0.53
CA VAL A 190 9.21 10.58 -0.82
C VAL A 190 9.75 9.16 -0.92
N MET A 191 10.60 8.73 0.02
CA MET A 191 11.16 7.38 0.10
C MET A 191 10.05 6.30 0.15
N GLY A 192 8.96 6.52 0.91
CA GLY A 192 7.83 5.61 0.96
C GLY A 192 7.14 5.39 -0.40
N SER A 193 7.13 6.40 -1.28
CA SER A 193 6.49 6.28 -2.61
C SER A 193 7.37 5.57 -3.62
N VAL A 194 8.70 5.72 -3.52
CA VAL A 194 9.66 5.05 -4.42
C VAL A 194 9.60 3.53 -4.27
N MET A 195 9.25 3.02 -3.08
CA MET A 195 9.13 1.58 -2.84
C MET A 195 8.02 0.90 -3.68
N TYR A 196 7.02 1.65 -4.16
CA TYR A 196 5.97 1.14 -5.04
C TYR A 196 6.34 1.16 -6.53
N LEU A 197 7.45 1.83 -6.90
CA LEU A 197 7.84 2.01 -8.30
C LEU A 197 8.24 0.69 -8.95
N ALA A 198 7.69 0.45 -10.12
CA ALA A 198 8.08 -0.67 -10.96
C ALA A 198 9.53 -0.54 -11.45
N PRO A 199 10.25 -1.66 -11.70
CA PRO A 199 11.64 -1.63 -12.13
C PRO A 199 11.91 -0.77 -13.37
N GLU A 200 10.99 -0.77 -14.34
CA GLU A 200 11.06 0.07 -15.54
C GLU A 200 10.98 1.56 -15.21
N LEU A 201 10.15 1.95 -14.24
CA LEU A 201 10.06 3.36 -13.81
C LEU A 201 11.33 3.83 -13.11
N ARG A 202 11.97 2.95 -12.33
CA ARG A 202 13.29 3.24 -11.73
C ARG A 202 14.38 3.45 -12.75
N ARG A 203 14.23 2.89 -13.98
CA ARG A 203 15.12 3.14 -15.13
C ARG A 203 14.74 4.38 -15.94
N GLY A 204 13.71 5.14 -15.53
CA GLY A 204 13.23 6.33 -16.22
C GLY A 204 12.33 6.06 -17.42
N GLU A 205 11.79 4.83 -17.56
CA GLU A 205 10.83 4.51 -18.60
C GLU A 205 9.45 5.12 -18.27
N LYS A 206 8.58 5.25 -19.27
CA LYS A 206 7.24 5.82 -19.09
C LYS A 206 6.32 4.87 -18.33
N ALA A 207 5.44 5.46 -17.51
CA ALA A 207 4.40 4.71 -16.81
C ALA A 207 3.41 4.08 -17.80
N THR A 208 3.03 2.85 -17.52
CA THR A 208 2.12 2.03 -18.32
C THR A 208 1.11 1.31 -17.41
N PRO A 209 0.03 0.71 -17.95
CA PRO A 209 -0.84 -0.18 -17.17
C PRO A 209 -0.08 -1.28 -16.41
N ALA A 210 1.04 -1.76 -16.95
CA ALA A 210 1.86 -2.79 -16.30
C ALA A 210 2.61 -2.24 -15.08
N SER A 211 2.98 -0.96 -15.06
CA SER A 211 3.60 -0.34 -13.89
C SER A 211 2.59 -0.13 -12.74
N ASP A 212 1.33 0.19 -13.04
CA ASP A 212 0.25 0.22 -12.04
C ASP A 212 -0.02 -1.18 -11.47
N ALA A 213 0.00 -2.21 -12.30
CA ALA A 213 -0.14 -3.60 -11.85
C ALA A 213 0.97 -3.99 -10.86
N TYR A 214 2.22 -3.59 -11.12
CA TYR A 214 3.32 -3.83 -10.20
C TYR A 214 3.11 -3.09 -8.86
N ALA A 215 2.74 -1.82 -8.91
CA ALA A 215 2.46 -1.01 -7.71
C ALA A 215 1.31 -1.60 -6.88
N LEU A 216 0.26 -2.14 -7.53
CA LEU A 216 -0.81 -2.91 -6.88
C LEU A 216 -0.23 -4.15 -6.16
N GLY A 217 0.68 -4.86 -6.82
CA GLY A 217 1.38 -6.01 -6.25
C GLY A 217 2.15 -5.66 -4.97
N VAL A 218 2.96 -4.61 -5.02
CA VAL A 218 3.70 -4.11 -3.84
C VAL A 218 2.75 -3.69 -2.73
N THR A 219 1.66 -2.99 -3.08
CA THR A 219 0.63 -2.53 -2.13
C THR A 219 0.04 -3.70 -1.33
N PHE A 220 -0.42 -4.74 -2.02
CA PHE A 220 -1.06 -5.87 -1.36
C PHE A 220 -0.07 -6.86 -0.76
N TYR A 221 1.15 -6.99 -1.30
CA TYR A 221 2.24 -7.69 -0.63
C TYR A 221 2.52 -7.09 0.75
N ARG A 222 2.67 -5.75 0.83
CA ARG A 222 2.90 -5.06 2.08
C ARG A 222 1.73 -5.20 3.07
N LEU A 223 0.49 -5.11 2.59
CA LEU A 223 -0.70 -5.29 3.44
C LEU A 223 -0.77 -6.71 4.03
N LEU A 224 -0.41 -7.72 3.25
CA LEU A 224 -0.42 -9.12 3.66
C LEU A 224 0.73 -9.47 4.62
N THR A 225 1.94 -8.98 4.33
CA THR A 225 3.17 -9.42 5.02
C THR A 225 3.67 -8.44 6.08
N GLY A 226 3.22 -7.17 6.03
CA GLY A 226 3.75 -6.10 6.87
C GLY A 226 5.13 -5.61 6.46
N THR A 227 5.75 -6.18 5.41
CA THR A 227 7.11 -5.85 4.97
C THR A 227 7.13 -5.23 3.58
N TRP A 228 8.21 -4.50 3.25
CA TRP A 228 8.41 -4.01 1.89
C TRP A 228 8.78 -5.16 0.96
N TYR A 229 8.30 -5.08 -0.28
CA TYR A 229 8.66 -6.05 -1.31
C TYR A 229 10.08 -5.76 -1.83
N GLU A 230 10.96 -6.73 -1.61
CA GLU A 230 12.29 -6.79 -2.23
C GLU A 230 12.39 -8.10 -3.00
N PRO A 231 12.63 -8.08 -4.32
CA PRO A 231 12.73 -9.30 -5.11
C PRO A 231 13.80 -10.25 -4.57
N GLY A 232 13.46 -11.51 -4.32
CA GLY A 232 14.41 -12.51 -3.85
C GLY A 232 13.79 -13.61 -2.97
N PRO A 233 14.64 -14.51 -2.42
CA PRO A 233 14.17 -15.69 -1.68
C PRO A 233 13.28 -15.38 -0.46
N VAL A 234 13.53 -14.25 0.22
CA VAL A 234 12.71 -13.83 1.39
C VAL A 234 11.28 -13.51 0.96
N ALA A 235 11.11 -12.71 -0.10
CA ALA A 235 9.79 -12.38 -0.62
C ALA A 235 9.06 -13.62 -1.16
N ASP A 236 9.77 -14.50 -1.85
CA ASP A 236 9.22 -15.76 -2.36
C ASP A 236 8.76 -16.67 -1.20
N GLY A 237 9.51 -16.72 -0.10
CA GLY A 237 9.15 -17.45 1.12
C GLY A 237 7.88 -16.91 1.75
N LEU A 238 7.79 -15.58 1.94
CA LEU A 238 6.60 -14.94 2.52
C LEU A 238 5.36 -15.11 1.63
N ILE A 239 5.51 -14.97 0.31
CA ILE A 239 4.39 -15.20 -0.63
C ILE A 239 3.91 -16.67 -0.54
N ALA A 240 4.80 -17.63 -0.34
CA ALA A 240 4.48 -19.04 -0.27
C ALA A 240 3.62 -19.44 0.95
N GLU A 241 3.57 -18.58 2.00
CA GLU A 241 2.73 -18.77 3.19
C GLU A 241 1.23 -18.58 2.90
N PHE A 242 0.91 -17.85 1.83
CA PHE A 242 -0.47 -17.58 1.42
C PHE A 242 -1.04 -18.66 0.50
N GLY A 243 -2.35 -18.59 0.25
CA GLY A 243 -3.03 -19.54 -0.63
C GLY A 243 -2.57 -19.42 -2.10
N ARG A 244 -2.78 -20.51 -2.88
CA ARG A 244 -2.35 -20.60 -4.29
C ARG A 244 -2.79 -19.42 -5.15
N GLU A 245 -3.94 -18.82 -4.86
CA GLU A 245 -4.47 -17.69 -5.61
C GLU A 245 -3.61 -16.44 -5.40
N TRP A 246 -3.19 -16.16 -4.16
CA TRP A 246 -2.27 -15.07 -3.84
C TRP A 246 -0.88 -15.31 -4.43
N ILE A 247 -0.36 -16.54 -4.31
CA ILE A 247 0.94 -16.92 -4.90
C ILE A 247 0.93 -16.63 -6.40
N ARG A 248 -0.12 -17.08 -7.11
CA ARG A 248 -0.28 -16.86 -8.55
C ARG A 248 -0.37 -15.37 -8.89
N ALA A 249 -1.21 -14.63 -8.16
CA ALA A 249 -1.45 -13.21 -8.41
C ALA A 249 -0.17 -12.40 -8.18
N LEU A 250 0.43 -12.50 -6.99
CA LEU A 250 1.59 -11.70 -6.62
C LEU A 250 2.81 -12.01 -7.50
N ARG A 251 3.13 -13.30 -7.74
CA ARG A 251 4.27 -13.65 -8.62
C ARG A 251 4.12 -13.10 -10.03
N ARG A 252 2.88 -13.05 -10.55
CA ARG A 252 2.63 -12.50 -11.88
C ARG A 252 2.82 -11.00 -11.92
N ILE A 253 2.12 -10.25 -11.04
CA ILE A 253 2.13 -8.78 -11.09
C ILE A 253 3.44 -8.17 -10.56
N LEU A 254 4.20 -8.88 -9.74
CA LEU A 254 5.53 -8.50 -9.26
C LEU A 254 6.67 -8.94 -10.18
N SER A 255 6.36 -9.54 -11.34
CA SER A 255 7.36 -9.91 -12.34
C SER A 255 8.20 -8.70 -12.76
N ALA A 256 9.53 -8.88 -12.93
CA ALA A 256 10.41 -7.86 -13.47
C ALA A 256 10.04 -7.46 -14.90
N ALA A 257 9.49 -8.41 -15.69
CA ALA A 257 9.07 -8.17 -17.07
C ALA A 257 7.65 -7.55 -17.11
N PRO A 258 7.47 -6.30 -17.60
CA PRO A 258 6.15 -5.66 -17.66
C PRO A 258 5.12 -6.45 -18.46
N SER A 259 5.54 -7.11 -19.56
CA SER A 259 4.66 -7.91 -20.42
C SER A 259 4.02 -9.12 -19.73
N ALA A 260 4.62 -9.62 -18.64
CA ALA A 260 4.08 -10.75 -17.89
C ALA A 260 2.95 -10.37 -16.93
N ARG A 261 2.78 -9.08 -16.59
CA ARG A 261 1.89 -8.62 -15.52
C ARG A 261 0.41 -8.53 -15.91
N LEU A 262 0.15 -8.33 -17.20
CA LEU A 262 -1.22 -8.13 -17.71
C LEU A 262 -1.77 -9.40 -18.39
N PRO A 263 -3.10 -9.62 -18.39
CA PRO A 263 -4.08 -8.91 -17.56
C PRO A 263 -3.83 -9.13 -16.07
N ILE A 264 -4.29 -8.22 -15.22
CA ILE A 264 -4.09 -8.31 -13.77
C ILE A 264 -4.91 -9.51 -13.23
N PRO A 265 -4.29 -10.50 -12.58
CA PRO A 265 -5.02 -11.68 -12.10
C PRO A 265 -5.98 -11.33 -10.96
N SER A 266 -7.15 -11.97 -10.91
CA SER A 266 -8.04 -11.92 -9.76
C SER A 266 -7.57 -12.87 -8.65
N VAL A 267 -7.96 -12.59 -7.41
CA VAL A 267 -7.79 -13.49 -6.25
C VAL A 267 -9.17 -13.98 -5.83
N ASP A 268 -9.45 -15.27 -6.10
CA ASP A 268 -10.70 -15.91 -5.75
C ASP A 268 -10.47 -16.97 -4.67
N LEU A 269 -10.81 -16.62 -3.43
CA LEU A 269 -10.65 -17.51 -2.27
C LEU A 269 -11.84 -18.46 -2.07
N SER A 270 -12.91 -18.34 -2.86
CA SER A 270 -14.11 -19.22 -2.76
C SER A 270 -13.79 -20.67 -3.10
N ARG A 271 -12.75 -20.88 -3.91
CA ARG A 271 -12.26 -22.20 -4.35
C ARG A 271 -11.23 -22.82 -3.40
N ARG A 272 -10.95 -22.22 -2.26
CA ARG A 272 -10.11 -22.89 -1.28
C ARG A 272 -10.81 -24.18 -0.86
N PRO A 273 -10.15 -25.37 -1.00
CA PRO A 273 -10.60 -26.53 -0.26
C PRO A 273 -10.61 -26.07 1.20
N ALA A 274 -11.77 -26.21 1.86
CA ALA A 274 -11.86 -25.91 3.29
C ALA A 274 -10.62 -26.51 3.93
N LYS A 275 -9.77 -25.68 4.59
CA LYS A 275 -8.61 -26.18 5.34
C LYS A 275 -9.16 -27.33 6.11
N SER A 276 -8.75 -28.55 5.73
CA SER A 276 -9.40 -29.78 6.12
C SER A 276 -9.52 -29.74 7.66
N ARG A 277 -10.72 -29.53 8.18
CA ARG A 277 -11.00 -29.67 9.63
C ARG A 277 -10.45 -30.99 10.12
N TRP A 278 -10.30 -31.95 9.20
CA TRP A 278 -9.64 -33.23 9.38
C TRP A 278 -8.14 -33.12 9.70
N LEU A 279 -7.40 -32.13 9.15
CA LEU A 279 -5.98 -31.96 9.49
C LEU A 279 -5.82 -31.44 10.91
N VAL A 280 -6.68 -30.51 11.35
CA VAL A 280 -6.68 -30.03 12.75
C VAL A 280 -7.16 -31.15 13.67
N VAL A 281 -8.20 -31.88 13.27
CA VAL A 281 -8.70 -33.05 14.04
C VAL A 281 -7.64 -34.15 14.07
N ALA A 282 -6.93 -34.41 12.96
CA ALA A 282 -5.85 -35.42 12.93
C ALA A 282 -4.67 -35.02 13.81
N VAL A 283 -4.25 -33.74 13.80
CA VAL A 283 -3.18 -33.23 14.67
C VAL A 283 -3.61 -33.27 16.13
N CYS A 284 -4.83 -32.84 16.46
CA CYS A 284 -5.37 -32.95 17.82
C CYS A 284 -5.48 -34.41 18.26
N ALA A 285 -5.92 -35.32 17.40
CA ALA A 285 -6.00 -36.74 17.69
C ALA A 285 -4.61 -37.37 17.88
N ALA A 286 -3.62 -36.97 17.07
CA ALA A 286 -2.22 -37.45 17.23
C ALA A 286 -1.62 -36.94 18.55
N VAL A 287 -1.81 -35.69 18.93
CA VAL A 287 -1.33 -35.13 20.19
C VAL A 287 -2.02 -35.80 21.38
N THR A 288 -3.33 -36.01 21.33
CA THR A 288 -4.06 -36.74 22.40
C THR A 288 -3.64 -38.18 22.51
N ALA A 289 -3.37 -38.86 21.38
CA ALA A 289 -2.85 -40.24 21.39
C ALA A 289 -1.42 -40.33 22.01
N GLN A 290 -0.56 -39.36 21.72
CA GLN A 290 0.78 -39.28 22.30
C GLN A 290 0.72 -39.01 23.81
N ILE A 291 -0.16 -38.10 24.28
CA ILE A 291 -0.35 -37.85 25.70
C ILE A 291 -0.90 -39.12 26.40
N ALA A 292 -1.91 -39.79 25.82
CA ALA A 292 -2.48 -40.99 26.36
C ALA A 292 -1.44 -42.12 26.42
N ALA A 293 -0.60 -42.30 25.39
CA ALA A 293 0.50 -43.27 25.37
C ALA A 293 1.55 -42.94 26.44
N GLY A 294 1.91 -41.66 26.61
CA GLY A 294 2.82 -41.22 27.68
C GLY A 294 2.29 -41.52 29.09
N VAL A 295 1.00 -41.19 29.32
CA VAL A 295 0.33 -41.50 30.60
C VAL A 295 0.24 -42.99 30.84
N TYR A 296 -0.10 -43.81 29.83
CA TYR A 296 -0.15 -45.24 29.91
C TYR A 296 1.25 -45.85 30.26
N MET A 297 2.30 -45.39 29.58
CA MET A 297 3.67 -45.81 29.84
C MET A 297 4.15 -45.43 31.23
N TRP A 298 3.74 -44.25 31.71
CA TRP A 298 4.02 -43.82 33.08
C TRP A 298 3.30 -44.69 34.12
N MET A 299 1.99 -44.94 33.93
CA MET A 299 1.21 -45.82 34.81
C MET A 299 1.70 -47.29 34.79
N ALA A 300 2.16 -47.77 33.64
CA ALA A 300 2.69 -49.15 33.51
C ALA A 300 4.13 -49.32 34.04
N GLY A 301 4.75 -48.25 34.59
CA GLY A 301 6.10 -48.30 35.15
C GLY A 301 7.20 -48.56 34.13
N ARG A 302 6.93 -48.32 32.84
CA ARG A 302 7.85 -48.59 31.71
C ARG A 302 8.57 -47.35 31.19
N MET A 303 8.58 -46.25 31.92
CA MET A 303 9.43 -45.11 31.52
C MET A 303 10.90 -45.49 31.67
N PRO A 304 11.71 -45.42 30.62
CA PRO A 304 13.17 -45.55 30.77
C PRO A 304 13.64 -44.44 31.71
N ARG A 305 14.45 -44.82 32.72
CA ARG A 305 15.10 -43.83 33.59
C ARG A 305 15.83 -42.82 32.70
N ALA A 306 15.49 -41.56 32.84
CA ALA A 306 16.19 -40.49 32.15
C ALA A 306 17.70 -40.63 32.38
N ALA A 307 18.45 -40.71 31.28
CA ALA A 307 19.90 -40.65 31.35
C ALA A 307 20.28 -39.35 32.07
N LYS A 308 21.22 -39.44 33.02
CA LYS A 308 21.76 -38.25 33.70
C LYS A 308 22.17 -37.24 32.63
N PRO A 309 21.83 -35.96 32.79
CA PRO A 309 22.29 -34.96 31.84
C PRO A 309 23.82 -34.98 31.82
N GLN A 310 24.38 -35.19 30.64
CA GLN A 310 25.83 -34.97 30.43
C GLN A 310 26.09 -33.50 30.73
N ALA A 311 27.15 -33.26 31.51
CA ALA A 311 27.58 -31.93 31.88
C ALA A 311 27.74 -31.08 30.60
N VAL A 312 26.98 -30.02 30.54
CA VAL A 312 27.14 -28.98 29.51
C VAL A 312 28.51 -28.38 29.76
N HIS A 313 29.45 -28.56 28.85
CA HIS A 313 30.68 -27.80 28.85
C HIS A 313 30.30 -26.32 28.70
N GLU A 314 30.47 -25.55 29.76
CA GLU A 314 30.46 -24.10 29.69
C GLU A 314 31.64 -23.68 28.80
N TYR A 315 31.30 -23.27 27.57
CA TYR A 315 32.26 -22.56 26.74
C TYR A 315 32.38 -21.14 27.25
N SER A 316 33.57 -20.82 27.84
CA SER A 316 33.90 -19.45 28.23
C SER A 316 33.95 -18.57 26.98
N PHE A 317 33.31 -17.38 27.07
CA PHE A 317 33.24 -16.37 26.04
C PHE A 317 34.62 -15.87 25.58
N ASP A 318 35.63 -16.03 26.39
CA ASP A 318 37.02 -15.60 26.15
C ASP A 318 37.77 -16.44 25.08
N GLN A 319 37.22 -17.55 24.60
CA GLN A 319 37.84 -18.36 23.56
C GLN A 319 37.59 -17.84 22.14
N PHE A 320 36.68 -16.91 21.96
CA PHE A 320 36.31 -16.41 20.63
C PHE A 320 36.82 -14.99 20.29
N PHE A 321 37.35 -14.24 21.26
CA PHE A 321 37.88 -12.91 21.03
C PHE A 321 39.21 -12.71 21.80
N PRO A 322 40.37 -12.98 21.17
CA PRO A 322 41.64 -12.63 21.78
C PRO A 322 41.81 -11.10 21.79
N SER A 323 41.93 -10.50 22.96
CA SER A 323 42.25 -9.10 23.14
C SER A 323 43.68 -8.82 22.62
N HIS A 324 43.77 -8.09 21.51
CA HIS A 324 45.02 -7.50 21.06
C HIS A 324 45.36 -6.30 21.95
N THR A 325 46.25 -6.48 22.86
CA THR A 325 46.99 -5.40 23.52
C THR A 325 48.28 -5.16 22.74
N GLU A 326 48.28 -4.16 21.90
CA GLU A 326 49.54 -3.57 21.37
C GLU A 326 50.15 -2.65 22.44
N GLN A 327 51.34 -3.02 22.86
CA GLN A 327 52.24 -2.15 23.61
C GLN A 327 53.01 -1.23 22.66
N PRO A 328 53.25 0.03 22.98
CA PRO A 328 54.12 0.89 22.18
C PRO A 328 55.58 0.63 22.55
N GLN A 329 56.40 0.34 21.56
CA GLN A 329 57.86 0.43 21.68
C GLN A 329 58.31 1.77 21.06
N LYS A 330 59.05 2.53 21.90
CA LYS A 330 60.00 3.58 21.70
C LYS A 330 60.19 4.21 20.29
#